data_cc7171bf344ba32c4bfb104c16c051c5
#
_entry.id   cc7171bf344ba32c4bfb104c16c051c5
#
_cell.length_a   1.000
_cell.length_b   1.000
_cell.length_c   1.000
_cell.angle_alpha   90.00
_cell.angle_beta   90.00
_cell.angle_gamma   90.00
#
_symmetry.space_group_name_H-M   'P 1'
#
loop_
_entity.id
_entity.type
_entity.pdbx_description
1 polymer ?
#
loop_
_entity_poly.entity_id
_entity_poly.type
_entity_poly.pdbx_seq_one_letter_code
_entity_poly.pdbx_strand_id
1 'polypeptide(L)'
;VALKNFPVLNAEIEGDEIIYKNYYNISFAVGTKKGLVVPVLKNADELSFADIEKNIKEISEKAKDGRLTIEDLQGGTFTISNGGVYGSMLSTPILNLPQSAVLGMHNIVDRPTVVENEIKIRPIMYLALSYDHRIIDGKESVSFLKMIKENLEDPRRLFLNI
;
A
#
# COMPACT_ATOMS: atom_id res chain seq x y z
N VAL A 1 3.44 2.43 -9.96
CA VAL A 1 4.83 2.30 -10.45
C VAL A 1 5.52 1.13 -9.75
N ALA A 2 5.71 1.12 -8.42
CA ALA A 2 6.49 0.08 -7.75
C ALA A 2 6.01 -1.35 -8.04
N LEU A 3 4.71 -1.65 -8.00
CA LEU A 3 4.18 -2.98 -8.32
C LEU A 3 4.45 -3.41 -9.77
N LYS A 4 4.54 -2.46 -10.71
CA LYS A 4 4.91 -2.75 -12.11
C LYS A 4 6.38 -3.17 -12.24
N ASN A 5 7.27 -2.64 -11.39
CA ASN A 5 8.68 -2.99 -11.36
C ASN A 5 8.98 -4.27 -10.54
N PHE A 6 8.08 -4.63 -9.63
CA PHE A 6 8.20 -5.81 -8.78
C PHE A 6 6.93 -6.67 -8.88
N PRO A 7 6.69 -7.34 -10.01
CA PRO A 7 5.43 -8.03 -10.27
C PRO A 7 5.13 -9.18 -9.31
N VAL A 8 6.14 -9.76 -8.67
CA VAL A 8 5.96 -10.81 -7.67
C VAL A 8 5.18 -10.33 -6.44
N LEU A 9 5.24 -9.01 -6.10
CA LEU A 9 4.44 -8.43 -5.02
C LEU A 9 2.97 -8.23 -5.40
N ASN A 10 2.63 -8.39 -6.70
CA ASN A 10 1.27 -8.35 -7.23
C ASN A 10 0.83 -9.75 -7.75
N ALA A 11 1.42 -10.80 -7.19
CA ALA A 11 1.15 -12.19 -7.52
C ALA A 11 0.47 -12.91 -6.36
N GLU A 12 -0.04 -14.10 -6.62
CA GLU A 12 -0.59 -15.02 -5.61
C GLU A 12 -0.17 -16.45 -5.91
N ILE A 13 -0.24 -17.32 -4.90
CA ILE A 13 0.01 -18.74 -5.05
C ILE A 13 -1.33 -19.45 -5.18
N GLU A 14 -1.50 -20.23 -6.25
CA GLU A 14 -2.64 -21.10 -6.44
C GLU A 14 -2.15 -22.52 -6.71
N GLY A 15 -2.31 -23.40 -5.72
CA GLY A 15 -1.71 -24.75 -5.76
C GLY A 15 -0.19 -24.70 -5.86
N ASP A 16 0.36 -25.23 -6.94
CA ASP A 16 1.81 -25.25 -7.22
C ASP A 16 2.24 -24.14 -8.21
N GLU A 17 1.34 -23.23 -8.55
CA GLU A 17 1.58 -22.18 -9.53
C GLU A 17 1.65 -20.79 -8.88
N ILE A 18 2.44 -19.90 -9.48
CA ILE A 18 2.48 -18.46 -9.14
C ILE A 18 1.70 -17.72 -10.22
N ILE A 19 0.60 -17.09 -9.82
CA ILE A 19 -0.27 -16.32 -10.71
C ILE A 19 0.10 -14.84 -10.64
N TYR A 20 0.74 -14.33 -11.68
CA TYR A 20 1.07 -12.92 -11.83
C TYR A 20 -0.15 -12.16 -12.34
N LYS A 21 -0.59 -11.15 -11.58
CA LYS A 21 -1.68 -10.27 -12.01
C LYS A 21 -1.11 -9.10 -12.82
N ASN A 22 -1.63 -8.85 -14.01
CA ASN A 22 -1.25 -7.72 -14.85
C ASN A 22 -2.23 -6.54 -14.75
N TYR A 23 -3.02 -6.51 -13.70
CA TYR A 23 -3.90 -5.42 -13.29
C TYR A 23 -3.63 -5.08 -11.81
N TYR A 24 -3.98 -3.87 -11.40
CA TYR A 24 -3.58 -3.33 -10.10
C TYR A 24 -4.80 -2.84 -9.34
N ASN A 25 -5.35 -3.71 -8.51
CA ASN A 25 -6.48 -3.41 -7.63
C ASN A 25 -5.95 -3.26 -6.20
N ILE A 26 -5.97 -2.03 -5.70
CA ILE A 26 -5.40 -1.72 -4.39
C ILE A 26 -6.47 -1.78 -3.34
N SER A 27 -6.34 -2.74 -2.44
CA SER A 27 -7.15 -2.83 -1.23
C SER A 27 -6.60 -1.89 -0.17
N PHE A 28 -7.46 -1.25 0.61
CA PHE A 28 -7.03 -0.39 1.71
C PHE A 28 -7.90 -0.59 2.95
N ALA A 29 -7.25 -0.62 4.11
CA ALA A 29 -7.93 -0.88 5.36
C ALA A 29 -8.70 0.36 5.84
N VAL A 30 -9.99 0.20 6.14
CA VAL A 30 -10.87 1.24 6.67
C VAL A 30 -11.49 0.78 7.99
N GLY A 31 -11.26 1.55 9.05
CA GLY A 31 -11.91 1.33 10.34
C GLY A 31 -13.36 1.83 10.33
N THR A 32 -14.28 0.98 10.75
CA THR A 32 -15.70 1.29 10.90
C THR A 32 -16.18 1.01 12.32
N LYS A 33 -17.39 1.42 12.66
CA LYS A 33 -18.00 1.12 13.95
C LYS A 33 -18.18 -0.39 14.19
N LYS A 34 -18.25 -1.19 13.13
CA LYS A 34 -18.46 -2.65 13.17
C LYS A 34 -17.13 -3.44 13.07
N GLY A 35 -15.99 -2.77 12.98
CA GLY A 35 -14.69 -3.38 12.81
C GLY A 35 -13.95 -2.87 11.55
N LEU A 36 -12.91 -3.60 11.17
CA LEU A 36 -12.08 -3.29 10.01
C LEU A 36 -12.67 -3.91 8.75
N VAL A 37 -12.75 -3.13 7.68
CA VAL A 37 -13.08 -3.61 6.32
C VAL A 37 -11.97 -3.24 5.36
N VAL A 38 -11.83 -3.99 4.27
CA VAL A 38 -10.72 -3.83 3.32
C VAL A 38 -11.29 -3.72 1.90
N PRO A 39 -11.91 -2.58 1.56
CA PRO A 39 -12.43 -2.34 0.23
C PRO A 39 -11.32 -2.19 -0.82
N VAL A 40 -11.70 -2.30 -2.09
CA VAL A 40 -10.79 -2.38 -3.24
C VAL A 40 -11.00 -1.20 -4.18
N LEU A 41 -9.92 -0.46 -4.44
CA LEU A 41 -9.82 0.50 -5.54
C LEU A 41 -9.37 -0.26 -6.80
N LYS A 42 -10.27 -0.45 -7.75
CA LYS A 42 -9.99 -1.22 -8.97
C LYS A 42 -9.24 -0.39 -10.00
N ASN A 43 -8.36 -1.06 -10.77
CA ASN A 43 -7.58 -0.47 -11.87
C ASN A 43 -6.86 0.83 -11.47
N ALA A 44 -6.19 0.81 -10.33
CA ALA A 44 -5.57 2.00 -9.75
C ALA A 44 -4.50 2.64 -10.64
N ASP A 45 -3.92 1.89 -11.56
CA ASP A 45 -2.88 2.37 -12.49
C ASP A 45 -3.45 3.14 -13.69
N GLU A 46 -4.75 3.04 -13.95
CA GLU A 46 -5.47 3.77 -15.01
C GLU A 46 -6.05 5.10 -14.51
N LEU A 47 -6.06 5.32 -13.19
CA LEU A 47 -6.66 6.48 -12.56
C LEU A 47 -5.67 7.65 -12.43
N SER A 48 -6.17 8.86 -12.59
CA SER A 48 -5.43 10.06 -12.22
C SER A 48 -5.32 10.18 -10.69
N PHE A 49 -4.37 10.98 -10.18
CA PHE A 49 -4.26 11.24 -8.73
C PHE A 49 -5.56 11.81 -8.13
N ALA A 50 -6.24 12.70 -8.87
CA ALA A 50 -7.50 13.27 -8.43
C ALA A 50 -8.61 12.21 -8.35
N ASP A 51 -8.68 11.28 -9.33
CA ASP A 51 -9.65 10.19 -9.32
C ASP A 51 -9.35 9.18 -8.21
N ILE A 52 -8.08 8.88 -7.94
CA ILE A 52 -7.67 8.02 -6.82
C ILE A 52 -8.17 8.61 -5.49
N GLU A 53 -7.90 9.89 -5.21
CA GLU A 53 -8.36 10.55 -3.99
C GLU A 53 -9.87 10.56 -3.87
N LYS A 54 -10.57 10.90 -4.95
CA LYS A 54 -12.03 10.91 -5.00
C LYS A 54 -12.61 9.53 -4.69
N ASN A 55 -12.13 8.50 -5.37
CA ASN A 55 -12.61 7.13 -5.21
C ASN A 55 -12.31 6.59 -3.80
N ILE A 56 -11.12 6.83 -3.24
CA ILE A 56 -10.79 6.43 -1.86
C ILE A 56 -11.75 7.09 -0.87
N LYS A 57 -12.06 8.38 -1.05
CA LYS A 57 -13.00 9.10 -0.20
C LYS A 57 -14.40 8.49 -0.29
N GLU A 58 -14.93 8.30 -1.49
CA GLU A 58 -16.26 7.72 -1.73
C GLU A 58 -16.40 6.30 -1.15
N ILE A 59 -15.38 5.44 -1.37
CA ILE A 59 -15.35 4.08 -0.85
C ILE A 59 -15.28 4.11 0.69
N SER A 60 -14.47 5.01 1.26
CA SER A 60 -14.35 5.16 2.72
C SER A 60 -15.64 5.63 3.38
N GLU A 61 -16.38 6.53 2.74
CA GLU A 61 -17.70 6.98 3.18
C GLU A 61 -18.72 5.83 3.12
N LYS A 62 -18.79 5.09 2.02
CA LYS A 62 -19.60 3.86 1.91
C LYS A 62 -19.28 2.85 3.00
N ALA A 63 -17.98 2.66 3.31
CA ALA A 63 -17.54 1.75 4.36
C ALA A 63 -18.07 2.17 5.75
N LYS A 64 -17.91 3.46 6.09
CA LYS A 64 -18.38 4.01 7.37
C LYS A 64 -19.89 3.94 7.53
N ASP A 65 -20.64 4.09 6.44
CA ASP A 65 -22.10 4.00 6.39
C ASP A 65 -22.61 2.56 6.32
N GLY A 66 -21.72 1.56 6.21
CA GLY A 66 -22.09 0.15 6.08
C GLY A 66 -22.78 -0.20 4.75
N ARG A 67 -22.50 0.56 3.69
CA ARG A 67 -23.09 0.42 2.35
C ARG A 67 -22.17 -0.26 1.33
N LEU A 68 -21.05 -0.88 1.79
CA LEU A 68 -20.19 -1.66 0.90
C LEU A 68 -20.92 -2.90 0.39
N THR A 69 -20.73 -3.19 -0.89
CA THR A 69 -21.19 -4.42 -1.52
C THR A 69 -20.08 -5.49 -1.46
N ILE A 70 -20.43 -6.74 -1.78
CA ILE A 70 -19.45 -7.82 -1.91
C ILE A 70 -18.43 -7.50 -3.02
N GLU A 71 -18.89 -6.87 -4.09
CA GLU A 71 -18.04 -6.46 -5.22
C GLU A 71 -17.01 -5.40 -4.85
N ASP A 72 -17.34 -4.52 -3.87
CA ASP A 72 -16.40 -3.52 -3.34
C ASP A 72 -15.26 -4.15 -2.51
N LEU A 73 -15.40 -5.42 -2.10
CA LEU A 73 -14.45 -6.12 -1.22
C LEU A 73 -13.64 -7.19 -1.97
N GLN A 74 -13.91 -7.44 -3.24
CA GLN A 74 -13.32 -8.54 -4.00
C GLN A 74 -12.36 -8.07 -5.09
N GLY A 75 -11.39 -8.93 -5.43
CA GLY A 75 -10.49 -8.75 -6.57
C GLY A 75 -9.29 -7.84 -6.27
N GLY A 76 -8.99 -7.57 -5.01
CA GLY A 76 -7.77 -6.85 -4.63
C GLY A 76 -6.51 -7.66 -4.91
N THR A 77 -5.46 -6.99 -5.42
CA THR A 77 -4.17 -7.65 -5.73
C THR A 77 -3.06 -7.27 -4.77
N PHE A 78 -3.19 -6.16 -4.07
CA PHE A 78 -2.24 -5.68 -3.06
C PHE A 78 -3.00 -4.87 -2.00
N THR A 79 -2.55 -4.94 -0.75
CA THR A 79 -3.22 -4.22 0.35
C THR A 79 -2.32 -3.16 0.98
N ILE A 80 -2.92 -2.01 1.31
CA ILE A 80 -2.31 -0.95 2.12
C ILE A 80 -3.09 -0.84 3.43
N SER A 81 -2.38 -0.95 4.55
CA SER A 81 -2.94 -0.75 5.89
C SER A 81 -2.34 0.48 6.53
N ASN A 82 -3.15 1.36 7.10
CA ASN A 82 -2.68 2.58 7.75
C ASN A 82 -3.00 2.54 9.25
N GLY A 83 -2.02 2.14 10.05
CA GLY A 83 -2.10 2.19 11.52
C GLY A 83 -1.82 3.57 12.09
N GLY A 84 -1.30 4.50 11.29
CA GLY A 84 -0.94 5.86 11.73
C GLY A 84 -2.12 6.70 12.18
N VAL A 85 -3.32 6.43 11.63
CA VAL A 85 -4.57 7.09 12.05
C VAL A 85 -4.94 6.78 13.50
N TYR A 86 -4.38 5.71 14.07
CA TYR A 86 -4.52 5.30 15.48
C TYR A 86 -3.26 5.57 16.30
N GLY A 87 -2.26 6.28 15.73
CA GLY A 87 -1.03 6.64 16.40
C GLY A 87 0.07 5.58 16.38
N SER A 88 -0.07 4.49 15.61
CA SER A 88 0.97 3.46 15.48
C SER A 88 2.24 4.02 14.86
N MET A 89 3.37 3.87 15.54
CA MET A 89 4.68 4.27 15.01
C MET A 89 5.25 3.20 14.07
N LEU A 90 5.07 1.93 14.40
CA LEU A 90 5.54 0.78 13.63
C LEU A 90 4.72 -0.45 14.01
N SER A 91 4.33 -1.23 13.03
CA SER A 91 3.61 -2.50 13.20
C SER A 91 4.03 -3.50 12.13
N THR A 92 3.65 -4.75 12.31
CA THR A 92 3.79 -5.81 11.32
C THR A 92 2.41 -6.13 10.77
N PRO A 93 2.03 -5.62 9.58
CA PRO A 93 0.71 -5.88 9.01
C PRO A 93 0.54 -7.38 8.69
N ILE A 94 -0.70 -7.85 8.78
CA ILE A 94 -1.05 -9.24 8.47
C ILE A 94 -1.45 -9.35 7.00
N LEU A 95 -0.95 -10.38 6.31
CA LEU A 95 -1.29 -10.65 4.91
C LEU A 95 -2.79 -10.85 4.71
N ASN A 96 -3.32 -10.25 3.66
CA ASN A 96 -4.70 -10.43 3.20
C ASN A 96 -4.70 -11.49 2.09
N LEU A 97 -4.78 -12.76 2.49
CA LEU A 97 -4.74 -13.87 1.54
C LEU A 97 -5.87 -13.77 0.48
N PRO A 98 -5.62 -14.18 -0.77
CA PRO A 98 -4.42 -14.87 -1.30
C PRO A 98 -3.29 -13.93 -1.73
N GLN A 99 -3.37 -12.62 -1.48
CA GLN A 99 -2.34 -11.65 -1.83
C GLN A 99 -1.00 -12.00 -1.17
N SER A 100 0.10 -11.75 -1.89
CA SER A 100 1.45 -12.09 -1.44
C SER A 100 2.13 -11.01 -0.60
N ALA A 101 1.58 -9.79 -0.56
CA ALA A 101 2.19 -8.71 0.19
C ALA A 101 1.16 -7.68 0.72
N VAL A 102 1.54 -6.99 1.80
CA VAL A 102 0.80 -5.89 2.39
C VAL A 102 1.76 -4.81 2.87
N LEU A 103 1.46 -3.56 2.51
CA LEU A 103 2.20 -2.37 2.94
C LEU A 103 1.54 -1.77 4.19
N GLY A 104 2.30 -1.63 5.26
CA GLY A 104 1.91 -0.90 6.46
C GLY A 104 2.40 0.54 6.43
N MET A 105 1.46 1.47 6.60
CA MET A 105 1.73 2.89 6.84
C MET A 105 1.51 3.22 8.31
N HIS A 106 2.22 4.22 8.80
CA HIS A 106 2.26 4.56 10.23
C HIS A 106 2.12 6.05 10.45
N ASN A 107 2.22 6.47 11.72
CA ASN A 107 2.08 7.85 12.09
C ASN A 107 3.21 8.72 11.49
N ILE A 108 2.85 9.92 11.08
CA ILE A 108 3.80 10.93 10.60
C ILE A 108 4.21 11.77 11.82
N VAL A 109 5.51 11.79 12.12
CA VAL A 109 6.07 12.49 13.27
C VAL A 109 7.26 13.35 12.83
N ASP A 110 7.29 14.59 13.27
CA ASP A 110 8.44 15.46 13.06
C ASP A 110 9.66 14.94 13.82
N ARG A 111 10.75 14.68 13.08
CA ARG A 111 12.01 14.15 13.63
C ARG A 111 13.21 14.92 13.11
N PRO A 112 14.28 15.06 13.91
CA PRO A 112 15.55 15.54 13.40
C PRO A 112 16.13 14.52 12.43
N THR A 113 16.49 14.98 11.25
CA THR A 113 17.12 14.15 10.20
C THR A 113 18.22 14.92 9.50
N VAL A 114 19.18 14.20 8.91
CA VAL A 114 20.25 14.84 8.15
C VAL A 114 19.80 15.06 6.71
N VAL A 115 19.80 16.31 6.27
CA VAL A 115 19.51 16.73 4.91
C VAL A 115 20.62 17.66 4.46
N GLU A 116 21.35 17.30 3.38
CA GLU A 116 22.48 18.12 2.86
C GLU A 116 23.54 18.43 3.93
N ASN A 117 23.91 17.44 4.74
CA ASN A 117 24.82 17.55 5.88
C ASN A 117 24.39 18.46 7.02
N GLU A 118 23.13 18.89 7.06
CA GLU A 118 22.55 19.70 8.15
C GLU A 118 21.46 18.92 8.87
N ILE A 119 21.31 19.17 10.18
CA ILE A 119 20.19 18.61 10.95
C ILE A 119 18.96 19.49 10.70
N LYS A 120 17.94 18.90 10.07
CA LYS A 120 16.65 19.57 9.80
C LYS A 120 15.50 18.78 10.37
N ILE A 121 14.46 19.47 10.83
CA ILE A 121 13.21 18.82 11.23
C ILE A 121 12.44 18.47 9.96
N ARG A 122 12.02 17.20 9.85
CA ARG A 122 11.24 16.67 8.73
C ARG A 122 10.13 15.74 9.22
N PRO A 123 8.98 15.72 8.55
CA PRO A 123 7.96 14.71 8.79
C PRO A 123 8.46 13.34 8.33
N ILE A 124 8.52 12.39 9.25
CA ILE A 124 9.00 11.03 9.02
C ILE A 124 7.88 10.05 9.28
N MET A 125 7.70 9.11 8.36
CA MET A 125 6.79 7.96 8.50
C MET A 125 7.56 6.67 8.24
N TYR A 126 7.37 5.67 9.09
CA TYR A 126 7.87 4.32 8.84
C TYR A 126 6.92 3.57 7.91
N LEU A 127 7.51 2.81 7.00
CA LEU A 127 6.83 1.85 6.15
C LEU A 127 7.27 0.43 6.54
N ALA A 128 6.32 -0.49 6.62
CA ALA A 128 6.58 -1.90 6.83
C ALA A 128 5.96 -2.70 5.69
N LEU A 129 6.62 -3.77 5.27
CA LEU A 129 6.11 -4.71 4.29
C LEU A 129 6.09 -6.10 4.89
N SER A 130 4.91 -6.70 4.98
CA SER A 130 4.78 -8.14 5.22
C SER A 130 4.55 -8.83 3.88
N TYR A 131 5.19 -9.98 3.67
CA TYR A 131 5.13 -10.66 2.39
C TYR A 131 5.27 -12.19 2.54
N ASP A 132 4.81 -12.91 1.54
CA ASP A 132 4.95 -14.35 1.46
C ASP A 132 6.37 -14.71 0.97
N HIS A 133 7.20 -15.17 1.92
CA HIS A 133 8.62 -15.46 1.64
C HIS A 133 8.83 -16.72 0.79
N ARG A 134 7.75 -17.43 0.43
CA ARG A 134 7.83 -18.55 -0.53
C ARG A 134 8.08 -18.06 -1.96
N ILE A 135 7.64 -16.84 -2.30
CA ILE A 135 7.74 -16.27 -3.65
C ILE A 135 8.47 -14.93 -3.70
N ILE A 136 8.57 -14.20 -2.59
CA ILE A 136 9.24 -12.89 -2.51
C ILE A 136 10.48 -13.04 -1.64
N ASP A 137 11.64 -12.65 -2.13
CA ASP A 137 12.86 -12.64 -1.36
C ASP A 137 13.13 -11.29 -0.68
N GLY A 138 14.17 -11.28 0.20
CA GLY A 138 14.56 -10.09 0.94
C GLY A 138 15.07 -8.96 0.05
N LYS A 139 15.70 -9.27 -1.08
CA LYS A 139 16.19 -8.26 -2.03
C LYS A 139 15.03 -7.54 -2.71
N GLU A 140 14.05 -8.30 -3.19
CA GLU A 140 12.87 -7.74 -3.86
C GLU A 140 12.04 -6.89 -2.91
N SER A 141 11.77 -7.40 -1.70
CA SER A 141 10.98 -6.68 -0.69
C SER A 141 11.61 -5.36 -0.26
N VAL A 142 12.91 -5.34 -0.01
CA VAL A 142 13.65 -4.12 0.38
C VAL A 142 13.78 -3.17 -0.80
N SER A 143 14.02 -3.67 -2.02
CA SER A 143 14.10 -2.83 -3.22
C SER A 143 12.76 -2.17 -3.56
N PHE A 144 11.65 -2.88 -3.34
CA PHE A 144 10.30 -2.34 -3.46
C PHE A 144 10.05 -1.18 -2.47
N LEU A 145 10.36 -1.39 -1.18
CA LEU A 145 10.24 -0.34 -0.16
C LEU A 145 11.13 0.87 -0.47
N LYS A 146 12.35 0.62 -0.92
CA LYS A 146 13.28 1.68 -1.34
C LYS A 146 12.69 2.50 -2.49
N MET A 147 12.12 1.86 -3.51
CA MET A 147 11.48 2.55 -4.62
C MET A 147 10.29 3.40 -4.16
N ILE A 148 9.44 2.89 -3.26
CA ILE A 148 8.33 3.67 -2.69
C ILE A 148 8.87 4.90 -1.97
N LYS A 149 9.88 4.73 -1.10
CA LYS A 149 10.53 5.81 -0.37
C LYS A 149 11.04 6.89 -1.31
N GLU A 150 11.82 6.51 -2.31
CA GLU A 150 12.44 7.44 -3.26
C GLU A 150 11.39 8.22 -4.08
N ASN A 151 10.30 7.58 -4.49
CA ASN A 151 9.21 8.24 -5.21
C ASN A 151 8.38 9.18 -4.32
N LEU A 152 8.23 8.88 -3.03
CA LEU A 152 7.55 9.76 -2.07
C LEU A 152 8.42 10.96 -1.68
N GLU A 153 9.73 10.76 -1.52
CA GLU A 153 10.67 11.83 -1.19
C GLU A 153 10.94 12.77 -2.37
N ASP A 154 10.90 12.27 -3.61
CA ASP A 154 10.97 13.06 -4.83
C ASP A 154 9.88 12.65 -5.84
N PRO A 155 8.67 13.21 -5.74
CA PRO A 155 7.55 12.86 -6.62
C PRO A 155 7.80 13.12 -8.12
N ARG A 156 8.80 13.94 -8.47
CA ARG A 156 9.18 14.18 -9.89
C ARG A 156 9.60 12.90 -10.58
N ARG A 157 10.15 11.94 -9.85
CA ARG A 157 10.54 10.62 -10.36
C ARG A 157 9.36 9.86 -10.97
N LEU A 158 8.16 10.05 -10.44
CA LEU A 158 6.93 9.43 -10.96
C LEU A 158 6.59 9.90 -12.39
N PHE A 159 6.94 11.14 -12.72
CA PHE A 159 6.68 11.72 -14.04
C PHE A 159 7.81 11.45 -15.04
N LEU A 160 9.03 11.23 -14.54
CA LEU A 160 10.23 11.03 -15.36
C LEU A 160 10.52 9.56 -15.64
N ASN A 161 9.82 8.62 -15.01
CA ASN A 161 10.06 7.18 -15.07
C ASN A 161 11.51 6.76 -14.77
N ILE A 162 12.15 7.42 -13.78
CA ILE A 162 13.55 7.19 -13.34
C ILE A 162 13.59 6.74 -11.88
#